data_8e6dac6de1e5be9447a939746f1b732d
#
_entry.id   8e6dac6de1e5be9447a939746f1b732d
#
_cell.length_a   1.000
_cell.length_b   1.000
_cell.length_c   1.000
_cell.angle_alpha   90.00
_cell.angle_beta   90.00
_cell.angle_gamma   90.00
#
_symmetry.space_group_name_H-M   'P 1'
#
loop_
_entity.id
_entity.type
_entity.pdbx_description
1 polymer ?
#
loop_
_entity_poly.entity_id
_entity_poly.type
_entity_poly.pdbx_seq_one_letter_code
_entity_poly.pdbx_strand_id
1 'polypeptide(L)'
;MSLIEKLPDLNAVKGGFGERLAAYYSKTVFSDAYVLHDVLIDGKDEHKSQIDLIIIAASGIYVVEVKTFSDAKIYGDGRKRDWQYYLGGHRYDFYNPIMQNKKHVEYLKKMLSDFAKVEFYSVVLMLCDGCKVSNVNRSDRVDTVVCTSLPAMNRAMKMFLEANETKLSPADTRKIYDYIKENQEQGKEARRAHKEDVKAYRQKVQTERENRVCPYCKKPLVLRHGQYGNFYGCSGYPKCRYTEK
;
A
#
# COMPACT_ATOMS: atom_id res chain seq x y z
N MET A 1 -5.99 -19.93 -28.19
CA MET A 1 -4.75 -19.80 -27.38
C MET A 1 -4.97 -18.65 -26.42
N SER A 2 -5.10 -18.98 -25.15
CA SER A 2 -5.42 -18.00 -24.09
C SER A 2 -4.20 -17.13 -23.84
N LEU A 3 -4.41 -15.83 -23.65
CA LEU A 3 -3.39 -14.83 -23.28
C LEU A 3 -2.61 -15.17 -21.98
N ILE A 4 -3.07 -16.19 -21.26
CA ILE A 4 -2.49 -16.68 -19.99
C ILE A 4 -1.18 -17.45 -20.22
N GLU A 5 -0.96 -18.04 -21.40
CA GLU A 5 0.24 -18.85 -21.71
C GLU A 5 1.50 -18.03 -22.02
N LYS A 6 1.42 -16.70 -22.06
CA LYS A 6 2.56 -15.79 -22.33
C LYS A 6 2.98 -14.93 -21.13
N LEU A 7 2.52 -15.28 -19.92
CA LEU A 7 3.00 -14.56 -18.74
C LEU A 7 4.42 -15.02 -18.42
N PRO A 8 5.39 -14.10 -18.27
CA PRO A 8 6.71 -14.46 -17.80
C PRO A 8 6.61 -15.05 -16.39
N ASP A 9 7.52 -15.97 -16.09
CA ASP A 9 7.65 -16.62 -14.79
C ASP A 9 7.71 -15.55 -13.68
N LEU A 10 6.68 -15.49 -12.85
CA LEU A 10 6.55 -14.52 -11.75
C LEU A 10 7.68 -14.63 -10.74
N ASN A 11 8.38 -15.78 -10.70
CA ASN A 11 9.51 -16.03 -9.82
C ASN A 11 10.78 -15.27 -10.24
N ALA A 12 10.87 -14.82 -11.50
CA ALA A 12 12.02 -14.07 -12.03
C ALA A 12 11.92 -12.55 -11.79
N VAL A 13 10.85 -12.07 -11.13
CA VAL A 13 10.48 -10.67 -11.18
C VAL A 13 10.79 -9.93 -9.88
N LYS A 14 11.89 -9.21 -9.86
CA LYS A 14 12.27 -8.27 -8.82
C LYS A 14 11.82 -6.85 -9.19
N GLY A 15 11.01 -6.20 -8.34
CA GLY A 15 10.66 -4.77 -8.34
C GLY A 15 10.06 -4.23 -9.66
N GLY A 16 9.18 -3.26 -9.62
CA GLY A 16 8.68 -2.53 -10.80
C GLY A 16 7.88 -3.32 -11.85
N PHE A 17 8.07 -4.63 -11.94
CA PHE A 17 7.34 -5.47 -12.89
C PHE A 17 5.93 -5.80 -12.39
N GLY A 18 5.76 -6.07 -11.11
CA GLY A 18 4.43 -6.29 -10.52
C GLY A 18 3.52 -5.08 -10.78
N GLU A 19 4.06 -3.87 -10.66
CA GLU A 19 3.37 -2.62 -10.95
C GLU A 19 3.00 -2.51 -12.44
N ARG A 20 3.92 -2.80 -13.35
CA ARG A 20 3.66 -2.81 -14.81
C ARG A 20 2.61 -3.84 -15.20
N LEU A 21 2.66 -5.01 -14.57
CA LEU A 21 1.70 -6.07 -14.81
C LEU A 21 0.31 -5.67 -14.28
N ALA A 22 0.23 -5.09 -13.08
CA ALA A 22 -1.00 -4.55 -12.53
C ALA A 22 -1.59 -3.43 -13.42
N ALA A 23 -0.76 -2.53 -13.93
CA ALA A 23 -1.14 -1.48 -14.87
C ALA A 23 -1.69 -2.05 -16.18
N TYR A 24 -1.03 -3.06 -16.74
CA TYR A 24 -1.51 -3.73 -17.95
C TYR A 24 -2.87 -4.42 -17.74
N TYR A 25 -3.00 -5.18 -16.64
CA TYR A 25 -4.26 -5.85 -16.31
C TYR A 25 -5.40 -4.89 -16.01
N SER A 26 -5.14 -3.74 -15.41
CA SER A 26 -6.19 -2.75 -15.13
C SER A 26 -6.86 -2.22 -16.40
N LYS A 27 -6.12 -2.15 -17.53
CA LYS A 27 -6.65 -1.76 -18.83
C LYS A 27 -7.67 -2.76 -19.39
N THR A 28 -7.67 -4.00 -18.92
CA THR A 28 -8.70 -4.99 -19.30
C THR A 28 -10.06 -4.73 -18.63
N VAL A 29 -10.06 -3.95 -17.54
CA VAL A 29 -11.27 -3.53 -16.84
C VAL A 29 -11.70 -2.14 -17.28
N PHE A 30 -10.75 -1.25 -17.49
CA PHE A 30 -10.98 0.16 -17.80
C PHE A 30 -10.25 0.51 -19.10
N SER A 31 -10.95 0.42 -20.24
CA SER A 31 -10.39 0.74 -21.57
C SER A 31 -9.92 2.20 -21.65
N ASP A 32 -10.66 3.12 -20.99
CA ASP A 32 -10.48 4.57 -21.10
C ASP A 32 -9.85 5.19 -19.86
N ALA A 33 -9.28 4.37 -18.96
CA ALA A 33 -8.63 4.87 -17.76
C ALA A 33 -7.22 5.42 -18.06
N TYR A 34 -6.88 6.48 -17.35
CA TYR A 34 -5.50 6.94 -17.26
C TYR A 34 -4.76 6.19 -16.15
N VAL A 35 -3.53 5.81 -16.42
CA VAL A 35 -2.70 5.02 -15.50
C VAL A 35 -1.37 5.71 -15.28
N LEU A 36 -1.05 5.96 -14.01
CA LEU A 36 0.23 6.49 -13.56
C LEU A 36 0.90 5.47 -12.64
N HIS A 37 2.20 5.30 -12.78
CA HIS A 37 2.99 4.42 -11.92
C HIS A 37 4.21 5.13 -11.37
N ASP A 38 4.63 4.68 -10.19
CA ASP A 38 5.82 5.21 -9.53
C ASP A 38 5.70 6.72 -9.29
N VAL A 39 4.53 7.12 -8.77
CA VAL A 39 4.17 8.53 -8.56
C VAL A 39 4.69 9.00 -7.21
N LEU A 40 5.55 10.02 -7.22
CA LEU A 40 6.13 10.62 -6.02
C LEU A 40 5.44 11.96 -5.72
N ILE A 41 4.77 12.03 -4.57
CA ILE A 41 4.01 13.21 -4.12
C ILE A 41 4.43 13.64 -2.72
N ASP A 42 4.00 14.81 -2.32
CA ASP A 42 4.20 15.28 -0.93
C ASP A 42 3.45 14.40 0.06
N GLY A 43 4.17 13.99 1.08
CA GLY A 43 3.65 13.25 2.22
C GLY A 43 3.48 14.14 3.44
N LYS A 44 3.74 13.58 4.61
CA LYS A 44 3.73 14.28 5.89
C LYS A 44 5.14 14.76 6.25
N ASP A 45 5.24 15.95 6.89
CA ASP A 45 6.49 16.47 7.45
C ASP A 45 7.63 16.53 6.40
N GLU A 46 7.33 17.07 5.21
CA GLU A 46 8.26 17.23 4.07
C GLU A 46 8.78 15.91 3.46
N HIS A 47 8.38 14.76 4.00
CA HIS A 47 8.71 13.48 3.40
C HIS A 47 7.86 13.21 2.17
N LYS A 48 8.48 12.62 1.16
CA LYS A 48 7.78 12.21 -0.06
C LYS A 48 7.11 10.85 0.14
N SER A 49 5.98 10.65 -0.54
CA SER A 49 5.24 9.40 -0.59
C SER A 49 5.25 8.86 -2.01
N GLN A 50 5.75 7.65 -2.19
CA GLN A 50 5.77 6.97 -3.48
C GLN A 50 4.55 6.06 -3.57
N ILE A 51 3.73 6.26 -4.60
CA ILE A 51 2.54 5.46 -4.90
C ILE A 51 2.87 4.56 -6.08
N ASP A 52 2.72 3.25 -5.90
CA ASP A 52 3.10 2.26 -6.92
C ASP A 52 2.26 2.42 -8.20
N LEU A 53 0.92 2.55 -8.05
CA LEU A 53 0.02 2.66 -9.19
C LEU A 53 -1.21 3.50 -8.84
N ILE A 54 -1.57 4.43 -9.74
CA ILE A 54 -2.81 5.21 -9.71
C ILE A 54 -3.56 4.94 -11.01
N ILE A 55 -4.84 4.55 -10.90
CA ILE A 55 -5.72 4.35 -12.05
C ILE A 55 -6.88 5.34 -11.91
N ILE A 56 -7.06 6.19 -12.89
CA ILE A 56 -8.09 7.22 -12.94
C ILE A 56 -9.12 6.80 -13.97
N ALA A 57 -10.29 6.39 -13.50
CA ALA A 57 -11.39 5.88 -14.31
C ALA A 57 -12.66 6.71 -14.08
N ALA A 58 -13.68 6.49 -14.88
CA ALA A 58 -14.96 7.17 -14.72
C ALA A 58 -15.60 6.93 -13.34
N SER A 59 -15.35 5.79 -12.70
CA SER A 59 -15.85 5.46 -11.35
C SER A 59 -15.06 6.11 -10.22
N GLY A 60 -13.89 6.72 -10.49
CA GLY A 60 -13.04 7.33 -9.48
C GLY A 60 -11.57 6.97 -9.61
N ILE A 61 -10.82 7.14 -8.53
CA ILE A 61 -9.37 6.92 -8.47
C ILE A 61 -9.06 5.67 -7.64
N TYR A 62 -8.38 4.72 -8.26
CA TYR A 62 -7.87 3.51 -7.61
C TYR A 62 -6.40 3.72 -7.26
N VAL A 63 -6.10 3.70 -5.98
CA VAL A 63 -4.73 3.74 -5.45
C VAL A 63 -4.31 2.32 -5.13
N VAL A 64 -3.30 1.82 -5.82
CA VAL A 64 -2.88 0.42 -5.74
C VAL A 64 -1.48 0.33 -5.16
N GLU A 65 -1.35 -0.34 -4.05
CA GLU A 65 -0.06 -0.75 -3.46
C GLU A 65 0.26 -2.17 -3.91
N VAL A 66 1.43 -2.38 -4.47
CA VAL A 66 1.87 -3.68 -5.00
C VAL A 66 2.99 -4.25 -4.15
N LYS A 67 2.82 -5.46 -3.67
CA LYS A 67 3.85 -6.21 -2.95
C LYS A 67 4.13 -7.53 -3.67
N THR A 68 5.36 -7.73 -4.08
CA THR A 68 5.81 -8.96 -4.74
C THR A 68 6.76 -9.72 -3.82
N PHE A 69 6.44 -10.98 -3.57
CA PHE A 69 7.24 -11.90 -2.78
C PHE A 69 7.37 -13.23 -3.52
N SER A 70 8.60 -13.71 -3.69
CA SER A 70 8.86 -15.05 -4.21
C SER A 70 9.13 -16.00 -3.05
N ASP A 71 8.58 -17.22 -3.10
CA ASP A 71 8.81 -18.31 -2.15
C ASP A 71 8.52 -17.96 -0.67
N ALA A 72 7.72 -16.92 -0.43
CA ALA A 72 7.41 -16.46 0.92
C ALA A 72 5.98 -16.80 1.34
N LYS A 73 5.82 -17.19 2.60
CA LYS A 73 4.51 -17.30 3.25
C LYS A 73 4.23 -16.02 4.03
N ILE A 74 3.14 -15.33 3.71
CA ILE A 74 2.81 -14.04 4.29
C ILE A 74 1.63 -14.18 5.25
N TYR A 75 1.75 -13.52 6.40
CA TYR A 75 0.70 -13.44 7.42
C TYR A 75 0.44 -11.97 7.76
N GLY A 76 -0.75 -11.50 7.41
CA GLY A 76 -1.20 -10.13 7.62
C GLY A 76 -2.40 -10.05 8.57
N ASP A 77 -2.47 -8.97 9.32
CA ASP A 77 -3.67 -8.55 10.06
C ASP A 77 -3.86 -7.04 9.79
N GLY A 78 -5.02 -6.66 9.24
CA GLY A 78 -5.32 -5.26 8.89
C GLY A 78 -5.23 -4.28 10.06
N ARG A 79 -5.33 -4.76 11.32
CA ARG A 79 -5.22 -3.96 12.55
C ARG A 79 -3.79 -3.79 13.07
N LYS A 80 -2.84 -4.64 12.62
CA LYS A 80 -1.46 -4.61 13.07
C LYS A 80 -0.63 -3.70 12.19
N ARG A 81 0.31 -2.98 12.81
CA ARG A 81 1.25 -2.11 12.10
C ARG A 81 2.18 -2.87 11.18
N ASP A 82 2.67 -4.02 11.63
CA ASP A 82 3.65 -4.82 10.90
C ASP A 82 3.05 -6.19 10.56
N TRP A 83 3.24 -6.61 9.32
CA TRP A 83 2.95 -7.94 8.81
C TRP A 83 4.21 -8.78 8.80
N GLN A 84 4.04 -10.09 8.70
CA GLN A 84 5.14 -11.05 8.75
C GLN A 84 5.22 -11.83 7.45
N TYR A 85 6.45 -12.10 7.01
CA TYR A 85 6.69 -13.11 6.00
C TYR A 85 7.79 -14.07 6.44
N TYR A 86 7.70 -15.29 5.96
CA TYR A 86 8.66 -16.36 6.20
C TYR A 86 9.31 -16.75 4.89
N LEU A 87 10.65 -16.72 4.85
CA LEU A 87 11.46 -17.06 3.70
C LEU A 87 12.66 -17.88 4.16
N GLY A 88 12.89 -19.07 3.58
CA GLY A 88 13.99 -19.95 3.97
C GLY A 88 13.99 -20.35 5.45
N GLY A 89 12.81 -20.47 6.09
CA GLY A 89 12.68 -20.78 7.50
C GLY A 89 12.85 -19.57 8.44
N HIS A 90 13.25 -18.43 7.94
CA HIS A 90 13.42 -17.19 8.72
C HIS A 90 12.18 -16.32 8.67
N ARG A 91 11.89 -15.64 9.80
CA ARG A 91 10.81 -14.66 9.92
C ARG A 91 11.35 -13.26 9.69
N TYR A 92 10.59 -12.48 8.91
CA TYR A 92 10.82 -11.08 8.66
C TYR A 92 9.54 -10.28 8.88
N ASP A 93 9.68 -9.02 9.28
CA ASP A 93 8.56 -8.10 9.44
C ASP A 93 8.62 -7.02 8.36
N PHE A 94 7.44 -6.56 7.89
CA PHE A 94 7.31 -5.42 7.00
C PHE A 94 6.07 -4.59 7.33
N TYR A 95 6.11 -3.32 6.97
CA TYR A 95 5.02 -2.41 7.27
C TYR A 95 3.73 -2.85 6.57
N ASN A 96 2.60 -2.75 7.29
CA ASN A 96 1.28 -3.14 6.80
C ASN A 96 0.90 -2.35 5.53
N PRO A 97 0.76 -3.01 4.36
CA PRO A 97 0.48 -2.33 3.11
C PRO A 97 -0.91 -1.67 3.06
N ILE A 98 -1.87 -2.13 3.87
CA ILE A 98 -3.18 -1.47 4.02
C ILE A 98 -2.98 -0.09 4.66
N MET A 99 -2.20 0.00 5.73
CA MET A 99 -1.91 1.27 6.40
C MET A 99 -1.04 2.18 5.51
N GLN A 100 -0.14 1.60 4.73
CA GLN A 100 0.66 2.33 3.76
C GLN A 100 -0.23 2.97 2.70
N ASN A 101 -1.06 2.16 2.04
CA ASN A 101 -1.92 2.61 0.96
C ASN A 101 -3.00 3.60 1.42
N LYS A 102 -3.49 3.44 2.65
CA LYS A 102 -4.39 4.42 3.26
C LYS A 102 -3.76 5.82 3.35
N LYS A 103 -2.48 5.91 3.71
CA LYS A 103 -1.76 7.19 3.71
C LYS A 103 -1.59 7.74 2.30
N HIS A 104 -1.30 6.89 1.31
CA HIS A 104 -1.24 7.29 -0.09
C HIS A 104 -2.56 7.92 -0.54
N VAL A 105 -3.70 7.30 -0.21
CA VAL A 105 -5.03 7.85 -0.48
C VAL A 105 -5.24 9.19 0.23
N GLU A 106 -4.86 9.32 1.49
CA GLU A 106 -4.99 10.57 2.26
C GLU A 106 -4.19 11.71 1.63
N TYR A 107 -2.95 11.46 1.21
CA TYR A 107 -2.10 12.45 0.57
C TYR A 107 -2.61 12.83 -0.82
N LEU A 108 -3.06 11.84 -1.60
CA LEU A 108 -3.63 12.10 -2.92
C LEU A 108 -4.96 12.87 -2.82
N LYS A 109 -5.82 12.56 -1.83
CA LYS A 109 -7.03 13.34 -1.53
C LYS A 109 -6.70 14.80 -1.19
N LYS A 110 -5.64 15.04 -0.40
CA LYS A 110 -5.19 16.39 -0.09
C LYS A 110 -4.70 17.12 -1.34
N MET A 111 -3.91 16.46 -2.18
CA MET A 111 -3.42 17.00 -3.44
C MET A 111 -4.56 17.37 -4.40
N LEU A 112 -5.61 16.58 -4.41
CA LEU A 112 -6.78 16.73 -5.29
C LEU A 112 -7.99 17.41 -4.61
N SER A 113 -7.75 18.18 -3.53
CA SER A 113 -8.82 18.83 -2.76
C SER A 113 -9.75 19.75 -3.56
N ASP A 114 -9.22 20.34 -4.63
CA ASP A 114 -9.95 21.26 -5.49
C ASP A 114 -10.83 20.54 -6.54
N PHE A 115 -10.68 19.24 -6.67
CA PHE A 115 -11.51 18.41 -7.54
C PHE A 115 -12.74 17.89 -6.76
N ALA A 116 -13.90 18.39 -7.12
CA ALA A 116 -15.15 18.01 -6.43
C ALA A 116 -15.53 16.54 -6.70
N LYS A 117 -16.01 15.84 -5.65
CA LYS A 117 -16.71 14.55 -5.73
C LYS A 117 -15.91 13.41 -6.39
N VAL A 118 -14.62 13.30 -6.10
CA VAL A 118 -13.82 12.18 -6.57
C VAL A 118 -13.87 11.05 -5.53
N GLU A 119 -14.33 9.88 -5.96
CA GLU A 119 -14.27 8.66 -5.14
C GLU A 119 -12.88 8.04 -5.20
N PHE A 120 -12.43 7.50 -4.06
CA PHE A 120 -11.11 6.87 -3.95
C PHE A 120 -11.25 5.44 -3.43
N TYR A 121 -10.61 4.52 -4.12
CA TYR A 121 -10.56 3.11 -3.77
C TYR A 121 -9.14 2.69 -3.44
N SER A 122 -8.97 2.01 -2.33
CA SER A 122 -7.67 1.49 -1.88
C SER A 122 -7.57 0.01 -2.24
N VAL A 123 -6.56 -0.35 -3.03
CA VAL A 123 -6.32 -1.72 -3.45
C VAL A 123 -4.91 -2.13 -3.03
N VAL A 124 -4.77 -3.24 -2.34
CA VAL A 124 -3.48 -3.85 -2.04
C VAL A 124 -3.35 -5.14 -2.84
N LEU A 125 -2.37 -5.19 -3.72
CA LEU A 125 -2.08 -6.37 -4.54
C LEU A 125 -0.87 -7.12 -3.99
N MET A 126 -1.11 -8.30 -3.46
CA MET A 126 -0.09 -9.21 -2.92
C MET A 126 0.22 -10.28 -3.97
N LEU A 127 1.29 -10.13 -4.72
CA LEU A 127 1.78 -11.15 -5.66
C LEU A 127 2.74 -12.08 -4.92
N CYS A 128 2.22 -13.23 -4.47
CA CYS A 128 2.97 -14.20 -3.69
C CYS A 128 2.29 -15.58 -3.74
N ASP A 129 3.04 -16.65 -3.51
CA ASP A 129 2.56 -18.03 -3.55
C ASP A 129 1.69 -18.40 -2.33
N GLY A 130 1.78 -17.66 -1.23
CA GLY A 130 0.98 -17.91 -0.05
C GLY A 130 0.76 -16.67 0.81
N CYS A 131 -0.47 -16.15 0.81
CA CYS A 131 -0.84 -14.99 1.61
C CYS A 131 -2.09 -15.28 2.43
N LYS A 132 -1.99 -15.13 3.75
CA LYS A 132 -3.13 -15.20 4.68
C LYS A 132 -3.29 -13.85 5.36
N VAL A 133 -4.38 -13.17 5.07
CA VAL A 133 -4.69 -11.86 5.64
C VAL A 133 -6.02 -11.91 6.38
N SER A 134 -6.03 -11.41 7.60
CA SER A 134 -7.21 -11.31 8.45
C SER A 134 -7.56 -9.84 8.74
N ASN A 135 -8.79 -9.60 9.18
CA ASN A 135 -9.25 -8.28 9.63
C ASN A 135 -9.06 -7.13 8.60
N VAL A 136 -9.19 -7.42 7.33
CA VAL A 136 -9.01 -6.43 6.24
C VAL A 136 -10.10 -5.35 6.27
N ASN A 137 -11.34 -5.74 6.54
CA ASN A 137 -12.54 -4.91 6.35
C ASN A 137 -12.98 -4.13 7.59
N ARG A 138 -12.14 -3.94 8.60
CA ARG A 138 -12.52 -3.27 9.85
C ARG A 138 -11.96 -1.86 10.04
N SER A 139 -11.51 -1.18 9.02
CA SER A 139 -11.08 0.22 9.14
C SER A 139 -12.06 1.17 8.46
N ASP A 140 -12.72 1.97 9.22
CA ASP A 140 -13.96 2.72 9.06
C ASP A 140 -14.00 3.86 8.02
N ARG A 141 -13.13 4.00 7.03
CA ARG A 141 -13.17 5.19 6.16
C ARG A 141 -12.67 5.07 4.72
N VAL A 142 -12.02 4.00 4.36
CA VAL A 142 -11.61 3.74 2.95
C VAL A 142 -11.79 2.26 2.71
N ASP A 143 -12.63 1.90 1.77
CA ASP A 143 -12.83 0.51 1.38
C ASP A 143 -11.53 -0.02 0.78
N THR A 144 -10.77 -0.72 1.61
CA THR A 144 -9.53 -1.36 1.17
C THR A 144 -9.79 -2.82 0.84
N VAL A 145 -9.45 -3.20 -0.37
CA VAL A 145 -9.47 -4.59 -0.81
C VAL A 145 -8.04 -5.13 -0.90
N VAL A 146 -7.82 -6.30 -0.34
CA VAL A 146 -6.56 -7.03 -0.51
C VAL A 146 -6.76 -8.15 -1.51
N CYS A 147 -6.01 -8.10 -2.60
CA CYS A 147 -6.03 -9.06 -3.69
C CYS A 147 -4.74 -9.87 -3.69
N THR A 148 -4.84 -11.17 -3.87
CA THR A 148 -3.67 -12.08 -3.92
C THR A 148 -3.33 -12.52 -5.35
N SER A 149 -4.02 -11.98 -6.34
CA SER A 149 -3.77 -12.23 -7.75
C SER A 149 -4.33 -11.10 -8.61
N LEU A 150 -3.82 -10.97 -9.82
CA LEU A 150 -4.31 -9.99 -10.80
C LEU A 150 -5.79 -10.23 -11.19
N PRO A 151 -6.27 -11.46 -11.43
CA PRO A 151 -7.70 -11.67 -11.64
C PRO A 151 -8.57 -11.26 -10.45
N ALA A 152 -8.10 -11.44 -9.20
CA ALA A 152 -8.82 -10.97 -8.02
C ALA A 152 -8.88 -9.43 -7.96
N MET A 153 -7.79 -8.75 -8.30
CA MET A 153 -7.76 -7.29 -8.43
C MET A 153 -8.77 -6.79 -9.47
N ASN A 154 -8.81 -7.41 -10.65
CA ASN A 154 -9.76 -7.01 -11.68
C ASN A 154 -11.22 -7.23 -11.27
N ARG A 155 -11.53 -8.33 -10.57
CA ARG A 155 -12.88 -8.54 -10.02
C ARG A 155 -13.25 -7.46 -9.01
N ALA A 156 -12.35 -7.12 -8.09
CA ALA A 156 -12.58 -6.05 -7.12
C ALA A 156 -12.81 -4.69 -7.80
N MET A 157 -12.02 -4.36 -8.80
CA MET A 157 -12.19 -3.12 -9.57
C MET A 157 -13.51 -3.07 -10.33
N LYS A 158 -13.97 -4.19 -10.91
CA LYS A 158 -15.28 -4.28 -11.54
C LYS A 158 -16.40 -4.07 -10.53
N MET A 159 -16.32 -4.67 -9.35
CA MET A 159 -17.32 -4.46 -8.29
C MET A 159 -17.42 -2.97 -7.88
N PHE A 160 -16.30 -2.28 -7.73
CA PHE A 160 -16.30 -0.85 -7.46
C PHE A 160 -16.88 -0.02 -8.61
N LEU A 161 -16.59 -0.39 -9.86
CA LEU A 161 -17.16 0.26 -11.04
C LEU A 161 -18.69 0.12 -11.11
N GLU A 162 -19.20 -1.06 -10.77
CA GLU A 162 -20.64 -1.34 -10.77
C GLU A 162 -21.38 -0.71 -9.59
N ALA A 163 -20.73 -0.62 -8.43
CA ALA A 163 -21.33 -0.07 -7.21
C ALA A 163 -21.39 1.47 -7.18
N ASN A 164 -20.61 2.16 -8.02
CA ASN A 164 -20.54 3.62 -7.99
C ASN A 164 -21.49 4.25 -9.04
N GLU A 165 -22.47 5.01 -8.54
CA GLU A 165 -23.41 5.77 -9.37
C GLU A 165 -22.80 7.08 -9.91
N THR A 166 -21.88 7.70 -9.17
CA THR A 166 -21.21 8.95 -9.57
C THR A 166 -20.08 8.66 -10.54
N LYS A 167 -20.14 9.22 -11.73
CA LYS A 167 -19.12 9.01 -12.76
C LYS A 167 -18.45 10.32 -13.12
N LEU A 168 -17.12 10.30 -13.13
CA LEU A 168 -16.31 11.38 -13.67
C LEU A 168 -16.49 11.44 -15.19
N SER A 169 -16.58 12.65 -15.73
CA SER A 169 -16.55 12.82 -17.19
C SER A 169 -15.17 12.52 -17.77
N PRO A 170 -15.05 12.20 -19.06
CA PRO A 170 -13.75 12.06 -19.72
C PRO A 170 -12.86 13.29 -19.59
N ALA A 171 -13.48 14.50 -19.55
CA ALA A 171 -12.75 15.76 -19.34
C ALA A 171 -12.20 15.85 -17.91
N ASP A 172 -12.95 15.41 -16.89
CA ASP A 172 -12.50 15.45 -15.50
C ASP A 172 -11.42 14.39 -15.24
N THR A 173 -11.56 13.17 -15.77
CA THR A 173 -10.50 12.15 -15.68
C THR A 173 -9.20 12.63 -16.30
N ARG A 174 -9.27 13.31 -17.44
CA ARG A 174 -8.11 13.91 -18.11
C ARG A 174 -7.48 15.02 -17.29
N LYS A 175 -8.28 15.95 -16.76
CA LYS A 175 -7.79 17.04 -15.90
C LYS A 175 -7.08 16.52 -14.65
N ILE A 176 -7.65 15.51 -13.99
CA ILE A 176 -7.05 14.86 -12.81
C ILE A 176 -5.71 14.23 -13.19
N TYR A 177 -5.65 13.51 -14.31
CA TYR A 177 -4.42 12.89 -14.79
C TYR A 177 -3.33 13.91 -15.05
N ASP A 178 -3.64 14.97 -15.81
CA ASP A 178 -2.68 16.02 -16.16
C ASP A 178 -2.21 16.74 -14.88
N TYR A 179 -3.11 17.04 -13.95
CA TYR A 179 -2.77 17.68 -12.68
C TYR A 179 -1.80 16.83 -11.83
N ILE A 180 -2.08 15.53 -11.66
CA ILE A 180 -1.16 14.64 -10.91
C ILE A 180 0.19 14.58 -11.62
N LYS A 181 0.20 14.45 -12.95
CA LYS A 181 1.42 14.36 -13.76
C LYS A 181 2.29 15.60 -13.67
N GLU A 182 1.67 16.78 -13.59
CA GLU A 182 2.37 18.07 -13.48
C GLU A 182 2.89 18.33 -12.06
N ASN A 183 2.15 17.87 -11.03
CA ASN A 183 2.46 18.16 -9.63
C ASN A 183 3.19 17.01 -8.92
N GLN A 184 3.48 15.90 -9.57
CA GLN A 184 4.35 14.87 -9.03
C GLN A 184 5.81 15.29 -9.10
N GLU A 185 6.60 14.87 -8.12
CA GLU A 185 8.04 15.03 -8.18
C GLU A 185 8.65 14.15 -9.27
N GLN A 186 9.46 14.76 -10.12
CA GLN A 186 10.09 14.07 -11.24
C GLN A 186 11.62 14.10 -11.12
N GLY A 187 12.26 13.11 -11.76
CA GLY A 187 13.70 13.05 -11.87
C GLY A 187 14.39 12.02 -10.99
N LYS A 188 15.61 11.71 -11.35
CA LYS A 188 16.42 10.68 -10.64
C LYS A 188 16.84 11.14 -9.25
N GLU A 189 17.02 12.45 -9.06
CA GLU A 189 17.44 13.03 -7.77
C GLU A 189 16.33 12.92 -6.72
N ALA A 190 15.11 13.30 -7.07
CA ALA A 190 13.96 13.17 -6.16
C ALA A 190 13.74 11.71 -5.72
N ARG A 191 13.87 10.76 -6.66
CA ARG A 191 13.77 9.32 -6.37
C ARG A 191 14.92 8.81 -5.50
N ARG A 192 16.13 9.33 -5.69
CA ARG A 192 17.30 8.99 -4.87
C ARG A 192 17.11 9.52 -3.45
N ALA A 193 16.73 10.78 -3.32
CA ALA A 193 16.46 11.41 -2.03
C ALA A 193 15.38 10.62 -1.26
N HIS A 194 14.26 10.28 -1.90
CA HIS A 194 13.22 9.46 -1.30
C HIS A 194 13.73 8.09 -0.82
N LYS A 195 14.57 7.40 -1.60
CA LYS A 195 15.16 6.12 -1.18
C LYS A 195 16.07 6.26 0.02
N GLU A 196 16.83 7.34 0.09
CA GLU A 196 17.70 7.66 1.23
C GLU A 196 16.87 7.97 2.48
N ASP A 197 15.79 8.74 2.37
CA ASP A 197 14.85 9.01 3.44
C ASP A 197 14.19 7.74 3.98
N VAL A 198 13.70 6.86 3.10
CA VAL A 198 13.13 5.57 3.50
C VAL A 198 14.15 4.71 4.23
N LYS A 199 15.41 4.70 3.77
CA LYS A 199 16.50 3.97 4.42
C LYS A 199 16.80 4.54 5.81
N ALA A 200 16.92 5.85 5.92
CA ALA A 200 17.15 6.55 7.19
C ALA A 200 16.01 6.30 8.19
N TYR A 201 14.77 6.38 7.71
CA TYR A 201 13.60 6.07 8.53
C TYR A 201 13.60 4.63 9.05
N ARG A 202 13.94 3.65 8.19
CA ARG A 202 14.06 2.23 8.59
C ARG A 202 15.14 2.03 9.64
N GLN A 203 16.31 2.67 9.49
CA GLN A 203 17.39 2.63 10.47
C GLN A 203 16.95 3.21 11.80
N LYS A 204 16.30 4.38 11.78
CA LYS A 204 15.75 5.00 12.99
C LYS A 204 14.77 4.09 13.72
N VAL A 205 13.84 3.47 12.99
CA VAL A 205 12.87 2.53 13.58
C VAL A 205 13.57 1.30 14.17
N GLN A 206 14.61 0.80 13.50
CA GLN A 206 15.40 -0.32 14.01
C GLN A 206 16.14 0.04 15.31
N THR A 207 16.80 1.19 15.35
CA THR A 207 17.47 1.71 16.56
C THR A 207 16.47 1.93 17.71
N GLU A 208 15.29 2.49 17.43
CA GLU A 208 14.23 2.64 18.43
C GLU A 208 13.76 1.29 18.99
N ARG A 209 13.68 0.24 18.16
CA ARG A 209 13.36 -1.12 18.60
C ARG A 209 14.45 -1.70 19.51
N GLU A 210 15.71 -1.58 19.09
CA GLU A 210 16.87 -2.02 19.88
C GLU A 210 16.93 -1.33 21.25
N ASN A 211 16.63 -0.04 21.29
CA ASN A 211 16.52 0.76 22.51
C ASN A 211 15.20 0.58 23.27
N ARG A 212 14.34 -0.36 22.83
CA ARG A 212 13.03 -0.64 23.46
C ARG A 212 12.12 0.59 23.57
N VAL A 213 12.10 1.40 22.54
CA VAL A 213 11.22 2.57 22.42
C VAL A 213 9.96 2.21 21.65
N CYS A 214 8.80 2.57 22.19
CA CYS A 214 7.53 2.34 21.54
C CYS A 214 7.45 3.08 20.19
N PRO A 215 7.19 2.40 19.06
CA PRO A 215 7.16 3.03 17.73
C PRO A 215 5.99 4.02 17.57
N TYR A 216 4.94 3.91 18.41
CA TYR A 216 3.75 4.76 18.33
C TYR A 216 3.86 6.05 19.15
N CYS A 217 4.20 5.95 20.42
CA CYS A 217 4.17 7.08 21.34
C CYS A 217 5.54 7.44 21.90
N LYS A 218 6.60 6.78 21.43
CA LYS A 218 8.01 7.02 21.80
C LYS A 218 8.33 6.83 23.30
N LYS A 219 7.40 6.27 24.08
CA LYS A 219 7.65 5.90 25.48
C LYS A 219 8.39 4.57 25.57
N PRO A 220 9.11 4.30 26.69
CA PRO A 220 9.80 3.03 26.88
C PRO A 220 8.86 1.83 26.82
N LEU A 221 9.38 0.72 26.29
CA LEU A 221 8.74 -0.59 26.41
C LEU A 221 9.24 -1.25 27.70
N VAL A 222 8.31 -1.78 28.47
CA VAL A 222 8.58 -2.46 29.75
C VAL A 222 8.21 -3.93 29.66
N LEU A 223 9.02 -4.78 30.28
CA LEU A 223 8.74 -6.21 30.35
C LEU A 223 7.48 -6.45 31.19
N ARG A 224 6.57 -7.25 30.65
CA ARG A 224 5.32 -7.65 31.27
C ARG A 224 5.17 -9.18 31.22
N HIS A 225 4.49 -9.72 32.22
CA HIS A 225 4.17 -11.13 32.30
C HIS A 225 2.71 -11.32 31.89
N GLY A 226 2.46 -12.14 30.90
CA GLY A 226 1.11 -12.47 30.41
C GLY A 226 0.83 -13.97 30.47
N GLN A 227 -0.42 -14.35 30.22
CA GLN A 227 -0.86 -15.73 30.20
C GLN A 227 -0.06 -16.63 29.23
N TYR A 228 0.50 -16.05 28.15
CA TYR A 228 1.27 -16.76 27.13
C TYR A 228 2.78 -16.47 27.18
N GLY A 229 3.28 -16.06 28.34
CA GLY A 229 4.68 -15.75 28.58
C GLY A 229 4.99 -14.25 28.63
N ASN A 230 6.29 -13.93 28.68
CA ASN A 230 6.77 -12.58 28.79
C ASN A 230 6.63 -11.83 27.46
N PHE A 231 6.32 -10.55 27.53
CA PHE A 231 6.26 -9.65 26.39
C PHE A 231 6.64 -8.22 26.81
N TYR A 232 7.06 -7.40 25.85
CA TYR A 232 7.28 -5.99 26.09
C TYR A 232 6.02 -5.18 25.75
N GLY A 233 5.51 -4.43 26.71
CA GLY A 233 4.35 -3.57 26.54
C GLY A 233 4.71 -2.10 26.71
N CYS A 234 4.05 -1.22 25.96
CA CYS A 234 4.27 0.21 26.09
C CYS A 234 3.93 0.71 27.50
N SER A 235 4.81 1.52 28.10
CA SER A 235 4.56 2.17 29.39
C SER A 235 3.43 3.20 29.33
N GLY A 236 3.01 3.61 28.14
CA GLY A 236 1.87 4.50 27.90
C GLY A 236 0.50 3.83 27.97
N TYR A 237 0.41 2.54 28.32
CA TYR A 237 -0.88 1.85 28.55
C TYR A 237 -1.69 2.57 29.64
N PRO A 238 -3.01 2.71 29.51
CA PRO A 238 -3.88 2.15 28.48
C PRO A 238 -4.03 2.98 27.21
N LYS A 239 -3.47 4.19 27.14
CA LYS A 239 -3.56 5.09 25.97
C LYS A 239 -2.83 4.52 24.76
N CYS A 240 -1.69 3.89 24.97
CA CYS A 240 -0.95 3.17 23.93
C CYS A 240 -0.93 1.68 24.26
N ARG A 241 -1.45 0.86 23.35
CA ARG A 241 -1.58 -0.61 23.55
C ARG A 241 -0.54 -1.41 22.76
N TYR A 242 0.57 -0.78 22.37
CA TYR A 242 1.62 -1.47 21.64
C TYR A 242 2.28 -2.54 22.51
N THR A 243 2.47 -3.72 21.91
CA THR A 243 3.19 -4.85 22.51
C THR A 243 4.07 -5.54 21.48
N GLU A 244 5.22 -6.06 21.91
CA GLU A 244 6.10 -6.92 21.12
C GLU A 244 6.61 -8.11 21.97
N LYS A 245 7.01 -9.20 21.31
CA LYS A 245 7.61 -10.39 21.96
C LYS A 245 9.11 -10.37 21.87
#